data_8f7cbfe91fe74bbedb38813445746115
#
_entry.id   8f7cbfe91fe74bbedb38813445746115
#
_cell.length_a   1.000
_cell.length_b   1.000
_cell.length_c   1.000
_cell.angle_alpha   90.00
_cell.angle_beta   90.00
_cell.angle_gamma   90.00
#
_symmetry.space_group_name_H-M   'P 1'
#
loop_
_entity.id
_entity.type
_entity.pdbx_description
1 polymer ?
#
loop_
_entity_poly.entity_id
_entity_poly.type
_entity_poly.pdbx_seq_one_letter_code
_entity_poly.pdbx_strand_id
1 'polypeptide(L)'
;ISKDGSRPQFGASSDRVFAVVAGDGKSSLVSMDLNGEARRTHAEGELTSEFAVSPDGRFVAFRENYQAFVAPLLPGTQDVSLSPKTGALPVTRASEDGADWIHWSNDGQQLHWSLGPTLFTASRAAMFADGPAAKDAKPAKFEPPRTGLSLSMTVTSARPTGSVAITGARVVTMRGADGGIIDDGVVLIEGNRIKAVGRRGDVAIPAGTPTLDASGKTVIPGLIDAHAHGPFGVDEMNPQVNWVETTNLAMGVTTRHDPSSSAATVFPSLEMVRAGMRLGPRSFSTAEVVYGARAAGVYAQIDGPEDALNHIRRLKAQGAHSIKNYNQPRREQRQQVTAAALREGMRSVAEGGSLFGFDMTLIADGNTTVEHNLPLGVFYEDVLQFFSESKTGYTPTLVVTYGGPAGDPYWRSHTEVWNHPLLRKHEPASALVAANARREIAPEADYRDDDNAREAAKLARRGVPVSIGAHGQEPGIAAHWELWSFVRGGMTPVEALRAGTIESARSLGYDKDVGSLEPGKLADLVVLDADPTQDIRNSDKIAKVMINGRLYDAATLNEELTGSAKRPAYWWEGKDGEADYAGPSGGGNTVHADQDDG
;
A
#
# COMPACT_ATOMS: atom_id res chain seq x y z
N ILE A 1 8.17 18.02 27.81
CA ILE A 1 9.31 18.83 27.39
C ILE A 1 8.91 19.72 26.21
N SER A 2 8.37 19.18 25.16
CA SER A 2 7.82 19.93 24.02
C SER A 2 6.54 19.28 23.52
N LYS A 3 5.56 20.08 23.06
CA LYS A 3 4.35 19.59 22.39
C LYS A 3 4.57 19.38 20.89
N ASP A 4 5.54 20.10 20.31
CA ASP A 4 5.76 20.20 18.87
C ASP A 4 7.02 19.45 18.42
N GLY A 5 7.80 18.87 19.36
CA GLY A 5 9.05 18.18 19.07
C GLY A 5 8.87 16.69 18.88
N SER A 6 9.47 16.16 17.83
CA SER A 6 9.59 14.74 17.55
C SER A 6 11.06 14.27 17.64
N ARG A 7 11.29 12.96 17.68
CA ARG A 7 12.64 12.34 17.65
C ARG A 7 13.59 12.91 18.74
N PRO A 8 13.21 12.84 20.04
CA PRO A 8 14.05 13.36 21.11
C PRO A 8 15.38 12.59 21.21
N GLN A 9 16.49 13.31 21.38
CA GLN A 9 17.83 12.74 21.52
C GLN A 9 18.72 13.59 22.43
N PHE A 10 19.66 12.96 23.12
CA PHE A 10 20.71 13.68 23.83
C PHE A 10 21.89 13.96 22.90
N GLY A 11 22.63 15.05 23.14
CA GLY A 11 23.92 15.32 22.54
C GLY A 11 25.08 15.04 23.52
N ALA A 12 26.08 15.91 23.51
CA ALA A 12 27.25 15.78 24.39
C ALA A 12 26.93 15.92 25.89
N SER A 13 25.77 16.40 26.24
CA SER A 13 25.32 16.66 27.61
C SER A 13 23.94 16.08 27.84
N SER A 14 23.70 15.55 29.04
CA SER A 14 22.40 14.97 29.44
C SER A 14 21.43 15.98 30.03
N ASP A 15 21.80 17.26 30.13
CA ASP A 15 20.96 18.34 30.63
C ASP A 15 20.15 19.03 29.52
N ARG A 16 20.40 18.69 28.26
CA ARG A 16 19.71 19.20 27.09
C ARG A 16 19.21 18.08 26.19
N VAL A 17 17.97 18.24 25.72
CA VAL A 17 17.35 17.37 24.73
C VAL A 17 17.30 18.10 23.40
N PHE A 18 17.76 17.45 22.35
CA PHE A 18 17.52 17.86 20.98
C PHE A 18 16.21 17.26 20.49
N ALA A 19 15.49 17.96 19.65
CA ALA A 19 14.28 17.50 18.99
C ALA A 19 14.14 18.11 17.60
N VAL A 20 13.35 17.47 16.75
CA VAL A 20 12.98 17.99 15.43
C VAL A 20 11.62 18.65 15.54
N VAL A 21 11.52 19.88 15.07
CA VAL A 21 10.26 20.63 15.02
C VAL A 21 9.96 20.99 13.59
N ALA A 22 8.78 20.59 13.11
CA ALA A 22 8.28 20.96 11.79
C ALA A 22 7.41 22.22 11.89
N GLY A 23 7.58 23.15 10.95
CA GLY A 23 6.79 24.38 10.86
C GLY A 23 7.25 25.26 9.70
N ASP A 24 6.34 26.07 9.17
CA ASP A 24 6.62 27.04 8.09
C ASP A 24 7.34 26.44 6.87
N GLY A 25 7.01 25.18 6.51
CA GLY A 25 7.63 24.48 5.38
C GLY A 25 9.06 24.03 5.61
N LYS A 26 9.53 24.01 6.88
CA LYS A 26 10.88 23.60 7.27
C LYS A 26 10.85 22.59 8.41
N SER A 27 11.92 21.82 8.54
CA SER A 27 12.25 21.07 9.74
C SER A 27 13.42 21.75 10.46
N SER A 28 13.28 22.00 11.76
CA SER A 28 14.30 22.64 12.58
C SER A 28 14.84 21.69 13.62
N LEU A 29 16.18 21.56 13.72
CA LEU A 29 16.83 20.91 14.83
C LEU A 29 16.91 21.92 15.99
N VAL A 30 16.18 21.66 17.05
CA VAL A 30 16.16 22.50 18.24
C VAL A 30 16.72 21.76 19.43
N SER A 31 17.24 22.48 20.43
CA SER A 31 17.51 21.90 21.74
C SER A 31 16.87 22.74 22.85
N MET A 32 16.55 22.09 23.95
CA MET A 32 15.95 22.70 25.14
C MET A 32 16.47 21.99 26.40
N ASP A 33 16.34 22.61 27.57
CA ASP A 33 16.62 21.93 28.83
C ASP A 33 15.54 20.88 29.15
N LEU A 34 15.72 20.14 30.24
CA LEU A 34 14.79 19.08 30.63
C LEU A 34 13.41 19.58 31.06
N ASN A 35 13.24 20.88 31.27
CA ASN A 35 11.97 21.53 31.57
C ASN A 35 11.26 22.02 30.28
N GLY A 36 11.93 21.96 29.13
CA GLY A 36 11.45 22.47 27.84
C GLY A 36 11.75 23.97 27.64
N GLU A 37 12.59 24.56 28.51
CA GLU A 37 12.99 25.95 28.45
C GLU A 37 14.35 26.14 27.76
N ALA A 38 14.82 27.39 27.68
CA ALA A 38 16.09 27.74 27.03
C ALA A 38 16.25 27.16 25.64
N ARG A 39 15.17 27.20 24.85
CA ARG A 39 15.13 26.67 23.47
C ARG A 39 16.16 27.37 22.58
N ARG A 40 16.85 26.58 21.77
CA ARG A 40 17.84 27.04 20.78
C ARG A 40 17.62 26.31 19.47
N THR A 41 17.64 27.02 18.34
CA THR A 41 17.70 26.44 17.01
C THR A 41 19.17 26.26 16.60
N HIS A 42 19.50 25.11 16.03
CA HIS A 42 20.87 24.77 15.63
C HIS A 42 21.02 24.64 14.12
N ALA A 43 19.97 24.14 13.46
CA ALA A 43 19.96 23.94 12.02
C ALA A 43 18.52 23.91 11.52
N GLU A 44 18.33 24.29 10.27
CA GLU A 44 17.05 24.20 9.56
C GLU A 44 17.25 23.55 8.19
N GLY A 45 16.25 22.82 7.71
CA GLY A 45 16.26 22.26 6.37
C GLY A 45 14.86 22.26 5.76
N GLU A 46 14.71 22.78 4.56
CA GLU A 46 13.41 22.86 3.89
C GLU A 46 12.88 21.47 3.47
N LEU A 47 13.78 20.56 3.13
CA LEU A 47 13.45 19.22 2.65
C LEU A 47 13.99 18.13 3.59
N THR A 48 14.47 18.53 4.75
CA THR A 48 15.05 17.61 5.72
C THR A 48 13.94 16.91 6.51
N SER A 49 13.96 15.60 6.52
CA SER A 49 12.98 14.77 7.23
C SER A 49 13.47 14.19 8.55
N GLU A 50 14.79 14.21 8.80
CA GLU A 50 15.40 13.60 9.97
C GLU A 50 16.72 14.31 10.33
N PHE A 51 16.99 14.45 11.63
CA PHE A 51 18.27 14.91 12.16
C PHE A 51 18.77 13.96 13.26
N ALA A 52 20.07 13.66 13.25
CA ALA A 52 20.75 12.90 14.31
C ALA A 52 22.03 13.63 14.73
N VAL A 53 22.08 14.07 15.98
CA VAL A 53 23.25 14.75 16.56
C VAL A 53 24.26 13.71 17.03
N SER A 54 25.56 13.91 16.71
CA SER A 54 26.59 13.02 17.21
C SER A 54 26.71 13.12 18.75
N PRO A 55 27.08 12.03 19.46
CA PRO A 55 27.20 12.04 20.92
C PRO A 55 28.17 13.11 21.47
N ASP A 56 29.18 13.48 20.70
CA ASP A 56 30.12 14.55 21.08
C ASP A 56 29.63 15.97 20.74
N GLY A 57 28.40 16.07 20.12
CA GLY A 57 27.78 17.34 19.76
C GLY A 57 28.49 18.11 18.63
N ARG A 58 29.42 17.48 17.93
CA ARG A 58 30.26 18.16 16.91
C ARG A 58 29.75 18.01 15.49
N PHE A 59 28.87 17.04 15.24
CA PHE A 59 28.33 16.73 13.91
C PHE A 59 26.83 16.51 14.00
N VAL A 60 26.15 16.76 12.89
CA VAL A 60 24.77 16.42 12.66
C VAL A 60 24.67 15.61 11.37
N ALA A 61 24.03 14.45 11.45
CA ALA A 61 23.55 13.74 10.28
C ALA A 61 22.13 14.20 10.00
N PHE A 62 21.78 14.31 8.73
CA PHE A 62 20.43 14.67 8.32
C PHE A 62 20.01 13.90 7.05
N ARG A 63 18.70 13.71 6.89
CA ARG A 63 18.13 13.03 5.74
C ARG A 63 17.42 14.03 4.86
N GLU A 64 17.84 14.15 3.61
CA GLU A 64 17.19 14.98 2.59
C GLU A 64 17.08 14.20 1.30
N ASN A 65 15.94 14.28 0.62
CA ASN A 65 15.67 13.55 -0.61
C ASN A 65 16.03 12.05 -0.48
N TYR A 66 15.63 11.44 0.65
CA TYR A 66 15.88 10.04 1.02
C TYR A 66 17.35 9.65 1.21
N GLN A 67 18.29 10.59 1.16
CA GLN A 67 19.72 10.34 1.33
C GLN A 67 20.22 10.85 2.69
N ALA A 68 21.19 10.14 3.27
CA ALA A 68 21.89 10.61 4.47
C ALA A 68 23.05 11.52 4.12
N PHE A 69 23.14 12.63 4.82
CA PHE A 69 24.23 13.60 4.76
C PHE A 69 24.77 13.86 6.15
N VAL A 70 26.03 14.30 6.23
CA VAL A 70 26.66 14.72 7.48
C VAL A 70 27.29 16.08 7.29
N ALA A 71 27.13 16.93 8.31
CA ALA A 71 27.78 18.24 8.40
C ALA A 71 28.32 18.49 9.81
N PRO A 72 29.31 19.35 10.01
CA PRO A 72 29.67 19.85 11.32
C PRO A 72 28.48 20.59 11.97
N LEU A 73 28.28 20.35 13.26
CA LEU A 73 27.33 21.09 14.07
C LEU A 73 28.02 22.24 14.76
N LEU A 74 27.67 23.47 14.41
CA LEU A 74 28.31 24.65 14.99
C LEU A 74 27.82 24.86 16.44
N PRO A 75 28.73 25.22 17.37
CA PRO A 75 28.33 25.54 18.73
C PRO A 75 27.56 26.87 18.77
N GLY A 76 26.57 26.91 19.63
CA GLY A 76 25.74 28.11 19.85
C GLY A 76 24.38 28.08 19.11
N THR A 77 23.74 29.23 19.06
CA THR A 77 22.51 29.44 18.30
C THR A 77 22.86 30.10 16.98
N GLN A 78 22.79 29.38 15.91
CA GLN A 78 22.90 29.93 14.57
C GLN A 78 21.87 29.25 13.68
N ASP A 79 21.07 30.04 13.00
CA ASP A 79 20.12 29.56 12.01
C ASP A 79 20.92 29.10 10.76
N VAL A 80 21.47 27.89 10.86
CA VAL A 80 22.22 27.29 9.74
C VAL A 80 21.26 26.54 8.87
N SER A 81 21.05 27.01 7.64
CA SER A 81 20.32 26.25 6.63
C SER A 81 21.20 25.09 6.16
N LEU A 82 20.76 23.86 6.40
CA LEU A 82 21.42 22.63 5.96
C LEU A 82 20.75 22.08 4.70
N SER A 83 21.56 21.86 3.69
CA SER A 83 21.18 21.19 2.45
C SER A 83 22.44 20.62 1.79
N PRO A 84 22.36 19.58 0.96
CA PRO A 84 23.47 19.11 0.14
C PRO A 84 24.13 20.19 -0.71
N LYS A 85 23.42 21.28 -0.99
CA LYS A 85 23.86 22.44 -1.79
C LYS A 85 24.39 23.59 -0.93
N THR A 86 24.42 23.46 0.39
CA THR A 86 24.93 24.48 1.30
C THR A 86 26.43 24.66 1.10
N GLY A 87 26.85 25.86 0.72
CA GLY A 87 28.27 26.17 0.56
C GLY A 87 29.00 26.68 1.83
N ALA A 88 28.25 26.95 2.91
CA ALA A 88 28.77 27.52 4.15
C ALA A 88 29.46 26.48 5.06
N LEU A 89 29.07 25.22 4.96
CA LEU A 89 29.64 24.10 5.71
C LEU A 89 30.05 22.95 4.77
N PRO A 90 31.05 22.14 5.12
CA PRO A 90 31.33 20.92 4.39
C PRO A 90 30.20 19.92 4.66
N VAL A 91 29.46 19.56 3.62
CA VAL A 91 28.40 18.54 3.68
C VAL A 91 28.89 17.32 2.88
N THR A 92 28.87 16.16 3.50
CA THR A 92 29.27 14.89 2.88
C THR A 92 28.03 13.98 2.76
N ARG A 93 27.77 13.47 1.56
CA ARG A 93 26.75 12.44 1.35
C ARG A 93 27.26 11.11 1.89
N ALA A 94 26.52 10.49 2.82
CA ALA A 94 26.89 9.24 3.47
C ALA A 94 26.31 8.00 2.78
N SER A 95 25.09 8.08 2.20
CA SER A 95 24.40 6.95 1.57
C SER A 95 24.45 6.98 0.05
N GLU A 96 24.36 5.80 -0.60
CA GLU A 96 24.32 5.66 -2.07
C GLU A 96 22.89 5.72 -2.61
N ASP A 97 22.03 4.75 -2.28
CA ASP A 97 20.68 4.63 -2.85
C ASP A 97 19.58 5.21 -1.95
N GLY A 98 19.84 5.35 -0.66
CA GLY A 98 18.90 5.88 0.32
C GLY A 98 19.32 5.57 1.75
N ALA A 99 18.58 6.14 2.69
CA ALA A 99 18.81 5.94 4.12
C ALA A 99 17.53 6.14 4.93
N ASP A 100 17.26 5.22 5.82
CA ASP A 100 16.24 5.31 6.86
C ASP A 100 16.90 5.08 8.22
N TRP A 101 16.35 5.65 9.30
CA TRP A 101 16.80 5.39 10.66
C TRP A 101 18.25 5.75 10.90
N ILE A 102 18.65 6.97 10.50
CA ILE A 102 20.03 7.44 10.69
C ILE A 102 20.36 7.60 12.18
N HIS A 103 21.50 7.05 12.62
CA HIS A 103 21.96 7.18 13.99
C HIS A 103 23.49 7.05 14.11
N TRP A 104 24.03 7.62 15.18
CA TRP A 104 25.46 7.53 15.46
C TRP A 104 25.78 6.37 16.40
N SER A 105 26.96 5.77 16.24
CA SER A 105 27.54 4.92 17.28
C SER A 105 27.76 5.71 18.58
N ASN A 106 27.79 5.03 19.72
CA ASN A 106 27.90 5.67 21.04
C ASN A 106 29.16 6.53 21.19
N ASP A 107 30.23 6.20 20.48
CA ASP A 107 31.48 6.97 20.46
C ASP A 107 31.47 8.09 19.40
N GLY A 108 30.39 8.20 18.61
CA GLY A 108 30.25 9.19 17.54
C GLY A 108 31.22 9.03 16.38
N GLN A 109 31.90 7.86 16.25
CA GLN A 109 32.87 7.63 15.17
C GLN A 109 32.25 7.04 13.91
N GLN A 110 31.06 6.44 14.01
CA GLN A 110 30.39 5.81 12.89
C GLN A 110 28.97 6.31 12.77
N LEU A 111 28.51 6.54 11.54
CA LEU A 111 27.12 6.74 11.20
C LEU A 111 26.55 5.44 10.67
N HIS A 112 25.39 5.06 11.18
CA HIS A 112 24.63 3.90 10.74
C HIS A 112 23.29 4.36 10.14
N TRP A 113 22.81 3.61 9.16
CA TRP A 113 21.46 3.76 8.60
C TRP A 113 21.01 2.42 8.01
N SER A 114 19.72 2.25 7.84
CA SER A 114 19.18 1.10 7.12
C SER A 114 18.64 1.49 5.74
N LEU A 115 18.59 0.52 4.85
CA LEU A 115 17.78 0.56 3.64
C LEU A 115 17.18 -0.83 3.44
N GLY A 116 15.86 -0.94 3.64
CA GLY A 116 15.21 -2.23 3.81
C GLY A 116 15.89 -3.04 4.92
N PRO A 117 16.19 -4.33 4.73
CA PRO A 117 16.80 -5.18 5.76
C PRO A 117 18.32 -5.06 5.84
N THR A 118 18.95 -4.09 5.18
CA THR A 118 20.40 -3.93 5.17
C THR A 118 20.83 -2.76 6.05
N LEU A 119 21.72 -3.02 7.00
CA LEU A 119 22.39 -2.00 7.83
C LEU A 119 23.68 -1.56 7.17
N PHE A 120 23.81 -0.27 6.92
CA PHE A 120 25.02 0.37 6.39
C PHE A 120 25.75 1.11 7.49
N THR A 121 27.04 1.30 7.29
CA THR A 121 27.91 2.01 8.22
C THR A 121 28.96 2.82 7.46
N ALA A 122 29.16 4.06 7.86
CA ALA A 122 30.25 4.91 7.36
C ALA A 122 31.05 5.53 8.49
N SER A 123 32.36 5.54 8.34
CA SER A 123 33.28 6.19 9.30
C SER A 123 33.25 7.70 9.15
N ARG A 124 33.07 8.41 10.26
CA ARG A 124 33.21 9.87 10.32
C ARG A 124 34.58 10.36 9.81
N ALA A 125 35.63 9.68 10.20
CA ALA A 125 37.00 10.02 9.78
C ALA A 125 37.21 9.86 8.26
N ALA A 126 36.50 8.91 7.62
CA ALA A 126 36.56 8.76 6.18
C ALA A 126 35.74 9.85 5.45
N MET A 127 34.63 10.31 6.04
CA MET A 127 33.81 11.39 5.49
C MET A 127 34.46 12.76 5.63
N PHE A 128 35.22 12.98 6.72
CA PHE A 128 35.91 14.22 7.04
C PHE A 128 37.37 13.92 7.36
N ALA A 129 38.14 13.50 6.33
CA ALA A 129 39.52 13.20 6.49
C ALA A 129 40.29 14.47 6.92
N ASP A 130 40.63 14.56 8.20
CA ASP A 130 41.46 15.60 8.79
C ASP A 130 42.94 15.28 8.49
N GLY A 131 43.51 15.93 7.52
CA GLY A 131 44.96 15.91 7.32
C GLY A 131 45.35 16.85 6.19
N PRO A 132 46.48 17.55 6.32
CA PRO A 132 47.00 18.29 5.17
C PRO A 132 47.28 17.26 4.07
N ALA A 133 46.50 17.37 2.96
CA ALA A 133 46.83 16.63 1.76
C ALA A 133 48.33 16.81 1.49
N ALA A 134 49.07 15.73 1.30
CA ALA A 134 50.43 15.81 0.77
C ALA A 134 50.37 16.76 -0.43
N LYS A 135 51.35 17.64 -0.56
CA LYS A 135 51.32 18.82 -1.46
C LYS A 135 50.88 18.55 -2.89
N ASP A 136 50.75 17.29 -3.32
CA ASP A 136 50.35 16.86 -4.66
C ASP A 136 49.26 15.78 -4.70
N ALA A 137 48.66 15.41 -3.56
CA ALA A 137 47.57 14.42 -3.53
C ALA A 137 46.21 15.14 -3.50
N LYS A 138 45.37 14.91 -4.53
CA LYS A 138 43.93 15.23 -4.42
C LYS A 138 43.37 14.45 -3.23
N PRO A 139 42.65 15.10 -2.28
CA PRO A 139 42.02 14.37 -1.19
C PRO A 139 41.13 13.30 -1.79
N ALA A 140 41.25 12.06 -1.30
CA ALA A 140 40.39 10.99 -1.73
C ALA A 140 38.96 11.39 -1.38
N LYS A 141 38.10 11.50 -2.41
CA LYS A 141 36.67 11.80 -2.21
C LYS A 141 36.04 10.60 -1.52
N PHE A 142 35.33 10.83 -0.42
CA PHE A 142 34.56 9.78 0.24
C PHE A 142 33.54 9.21 -0.75
N GLU A 143 33.49 7.88 -0.85
CA GLU A 143 32.48 7.16 -1.61
C GLU A 143 31.53 6.42 -0.64
N PRO A 144 30.21 6.62 -0.74
CA PRO A 144 29.25 5.91 0.08
C PRO A 144 29.37 4.39 -0.06
N PRO A 145 29.20 3.61 1.03
CA PRO A 145 29.22 2.16 0.96
C PRO A 145 28.04 1.62 0.14
N ARG A 146 28.34 0.70 -0.79
CA ARG A 146 27.34 -0.01 -1.62
C ARG A 146 26.91 -1.35 -1.03
N THR A 147 27.61 -1.84 -0.02
CA THR A 147 27.35 -3.10 0.66
C THR A 147 27.24 -2.86 2.15
N GLY A 148 26.30 -3.54 2.80
CA GLY A 148 26.05 -3.45 4.24
C GLY A 148 25.88 -4.83 4.87
N LEU A 149 25.58 -4.84 6.17
CA LEU A 149 25.25 -6.05 6.91
C LEU A 149 23.77 -6.39 6.69
N SER A 150 23.47 -7.56 6.13
CA SER A 150 22.10 -8.04 6.02
C SER A 150 21.59 -8.45 7.40
N LEU A 151 20.45 -7.88 7.80
CA LEU A 151 19.68 -8.25 8.99
C LEU A 151 18.50 -9.16 8.64
N SER A 152 18.38 -9.60 7.38
CA SER A 152 17.33 -10.50 6.94
C SER A 152 17.35 -11.81 7.74
N MET A 153 16.15 -12.29 8.08
CA MET A 153 15.98 -13.61 8.66
C MET A 153 14.96 -14.41 7.85
N THR A 154 15.12 -15.72 7.82
CA THR A 154 14.14 -16.60 7.20
C THR A 154 13.18 -17.11 8.27
N VAL A 155 11.88 -16.90 8.08
CA VAL A 155 10.82 -17.48 8.90
C VAL A 155 9.99 -18.43 8.06
N THR A 156 9.52 -19.53 8.69
CA THR A 156 8.61 -20.47 8.04
C THR A 156 7.23 -19.83 7.93
N SER A 157 6.74 -19.67 6.71
CA SER A 157 5.39 -19.15 6.48
C SER A 157 4.34 -20.13 6.99
N ALA A 158 3.35 -19.64 7.72
CA ALA A 158 2.21 -20.44 8.19
C ALA A 158 1.35 -20.84 6.97
N ARG A 159 1.30 -22.14 6.72
CA ARG A 159 0.45 -22.75 5.67
C ARG A 159 -0.04 -24.11 6.16
N PRO A 160 -1.25 -24.53 5.76
CA PRO A 160 -1.78 -25.82 6.16
C PRO A 160 -0.97 -26.96 5.52
N THR A 161 -1.03 -28.11 6.16
CA THR A 161 -0.54 -29.38 5.62
C THR A 161 -1.74 -30.28 5.34
N GLY A 162 -1.63 -31.16 4.34
CA GLY A 162 -2.72 -32.06 3.98
C GLY A 162 -3.66 -31.46 2.93
N SER A 163 -4.86 -32.02 2.82
CA SER A 163 -5.85 -31.64 1.82
C SER A 163 -7.17 -31.26 2.48
N VAL A 164 -7.92 -30.37 1.82
CA VAL A 164 -9.31 -30.05 2.13
C VAL A 164 -10.11 -29.95 0.82
N ALA A 165 -11.39 -30.36 0.85
CA ALA A 165 -12.27 -30.27 -0.31
C ALA A 165 -13.48 -29.40 0.00
N ILE A 166 -13.87 -28.52 -0.95
CA ILE A 166 -15.14 -27.79 -0.96
C ILE A 166 -16.00 -28.46 -2.01
N THR A 167 -17.21 -28.88 -1.64
CA THR A 167 -18.07 -29.69 -2.52
C THR A 167 -19.49 -29.14 -2.60
N GLY A 168 -20.16 -29.41 -3.73
CA GLY A 168 -21.58 -29.08 -3.92
C GLY A 168 -21.86 -27.63 -4.30
N ALA A 169 -20.83 -26.82 -4.43
CA ALA A 169 -20.99 -25.41 -4.75
C ALA A 169 -21.23 -25.16 -6.24
N ARG A 170 -21.84 -24.01 -6.53
CA ARG A 170 -21.67 -23.37 -7.83
C ARG A 170 -20.28 -22.71 -7.84
N VAL A 171 -19.35 -23.26 -8.63
CA VAL A 171 -17.96 -22.76 -8.69
C VAL A 171 -17.81 -21.86 -9.91
N VAL A 172 -17.45 -20.59 -9.69
CA VAL A 172 -17.16 -19.61 -10.75
C VAL A 172 -15.64 -19.46 -10.81
N THR A 173 -15.02 -20.16 -11.76
CA THR A 173 -13.55 -20.30 -11.78
C THR A 173 -12.81 -19.07 -12.30
N MET A 174 -13.48 -18.15 -12.97
CA MET A 174 -12.91 -17.03 -13.75
C MET A 174 -12.00 -17.45 -14.90
N ARG A 175 -12.12 -18.70 -15.35
CA ARG A 175 -11.51 -19.18 -16.62
C ARG A 175 -12.40 -18.81 -17.79
N GLY A 176 -11.80 -18.22 -18.81
CA GLY A 176 -12.58 -17.77 -19.97
C GLY A 176 -13.43 -16.53 -19.71
N ALA A 177 -14.05 -16.00 -20.75
CA ALA A 177 -14.85 -14.79 -20.71
C ALA A 177 -16.22 -15.00 -20.01
N ASP A 178 -16.72 -16.23 -20.02
CA ASP A 178 -17.97 -16.66 -19.40
C ASP A 178 -17.87 -16.96 -17.89
N GLY A 179 -16.67 -16.76 -17.31
CA GLY A 179 -16.40 -17.05 -15.91
C GLY A 179 -16.10 -18.52 -15.61
N GLY A 180 -16.27 -19.44 -16.56
CA GLY A 180 -16.01 -20.87 -16.40
C GLY A 180 -16.80 -21.50 -15.27
N ILE A 181 -18.14 -21.34 -15.28
CA ILE A 181 -19.06 -21.75 -14.22
C ILE A 181 -19.26 -23.26 -14.20
N ILE A 182 -19.18 -23.87 -13.03
CA ILE A 182 -19.38 -25.29 -12.78
C ILE A 182 -20.44 -25.47 -11.70
N ASP A 183 -21.60 -26.00 -12.07
CA ASP A 183 -22.64 -26.38 -11.11
C ASP A 183 -22.28 -27.72 -10.44
N ASP A 184 -22.65 -27.87 -9.15
CA ASP A 184 -22.26 -29.02 -8.30
C ASP A 184 -20.75 -29.29 -8.37
N GLY A 185 -19.98 -28.21 -8.19
CA GLY A 185 -18.54 -28.21 -8.33
C GLY A 185 -17.82 -28.71 -7.08
N VAL A 186 -16.56 -29.08 -7.32
CA VAL A 186 -15.59 -29.46 -6.28
C VAL A 186 -14.32 -28.66 -6.48
N VAL A 187 -13.80 -28.08 -5.38
CA VAL A 187 -12.45 -27.51 -5.31
C VAL A 187 -11.65 -28.33 -4.32
N LEU A 188 -10.65 -29.06 -4.81
CA LEU A 188 -9.71 -29.80 -3.98
C LEU A 188 -8.44 -28.98 -3.77
N ILE A 189 -8.08 -28.75 -2.52
CA ILE A 189 -6.91 -27.97 -2.11
C ILE A 189 -5.91 -28.93 -1.44
N GLU A 190 -4.62 -28.81 -1.74
CA GLU A 190 -3.52 -29.51 -1.11
C GLU A 190 -2.49 -28.49 -0.58
N GLY A 191 -2.28 -28.48 0.73
CA GLY A 191 -1.49 -27.42 1.37
C GLY A 191 -2.11 -26.05 1.10
N ASN A 192 -1.37 -25.17 0.47
CA ASN A 192 -1.85 -23.83 0.13
C ASN A 192 -2.22 -23.62 -1.36
N ARG A 193 -2.31 -24.72 -2.14
CA ARG A 193 -2.60 -24.62 -3.58
C ARG A 193 -3.81 -25.45 -3.99
N ILE A 194 -4.50 -24.96 -5.00
CA ILE A 194 -5.58 -25.67 -5.66
C ILE A 194 -4.97 -26.89 -6.39
N LYS A 195 -5.45 -28.08 -6.05
CA LYS A 195 -5.03 -29.35 -6.68
C LYS A 195 -5.87 -29.68 -7.90
N ALA A 196 -7.19 -29.52 -7.76
CA ALA A 196 -8.13 -29.80 -8.83
C ALA A 196 -9.42 -28.98 -8.65
N VAL A 197 -10.06 -28.63 -9.75
CA VAL A 197 -11.39 -28.01 -9.82
C VAL A 197 -12.17 -28.69 -10.94
N GLY A 198 -13.41 -29.10 -10.66
CA GLY A 198 -14.26 -29.79 -11.64
C GLY A 198 -15.65 -30.07 -11.10
N ARG A 199 -16.46 -30.79 -11.86
CA ARG A 199 -17.76 -31.27 -11.39
C ARG A 199 -17.61 -32.38 -10.35
N ARG A 200 -18.62 -32.56 -9.49
CA ARG A 200 -18.68 -33.73 -8.62
C ARG A 200 -18.60 -35.00 -9.49
N GLY A 201 -17.68 -35.90 -9.15
CA GLY A 201 -17.39 -37.11 -9.92
C GLY A 201 -16.21 -37.00 -10.86
N ASP A 202 -15.84 -35.79 -11.34
CA ASP A 202 -14.65 -35.59 -12.17
C ASP A 202 -13.40 -35.34 -11.30
N VAL A 203 -13.57 -34.95 -10.04
CA VAL A 203 -12.49 -34.71 -9.07
C VAL A 203 -12.43 -35.83 -8.06
N ALA A 204 -11.34 -36.60 -8.07
CA ALA A 204 -11.10 -37.65 -7.07
C ALA A 204 -10.66 -37.01 -5.74
N ILE A 205 -11.50 -37.11 -4.71
CA ILE A 205 -11.19 -36.65 -3.35
C ILE A 205 -10.58 -37.82 -2.60
N PRO A 206 -9.34 -37.71 -2.05
CA PRO A 206 -8.73 -38.77 -1.26
C PRO A 206 -9.57 -39.12 -0.04
N ALA A 207 -9.62 -40.40 0.32
CA ALA A 207 -10.36 -40.87 1.51
C ALA A 207 -9.84 -40.18 2.78
N GLY A 208 -10.76 -39.74 3.64
CA GLY A 208 -10.42 -39.03 4.87
C GLY A 208 -10.09 -37.54 4.72
N THR A 209 -10.20 -36.98 3.50
CA THR A 209 -10.04 -35.54 3.30
C THR A 209 -11.16 -34.77 4.00
N PRO A 210 -10.86 -33.81 4.92
CA PRO A 210 -11.85 -32.92 5.48
C PRO A 210 -12.61 -32.19 4.38
N THR A 211 -13.94 -32.12 4.50
CA THR A 211 -14.81 -31.60 3.46
C THR A 211 -15.74 -30.52 3.99
N LEU A 212 -15.80 -29.38 3.30
CA LEU A 212 -16.82 -28.38 3.47
C LEU A 212 -17.96 -28.66 2.46
N ASP A 213 -19.15 -28.96 2.97
CA ASP A 213 -20.35 -28.96 2.14
C ASP A 213 -20.78 -27.50 1.87
N ALA A 214 -20.69 -27.08 0.62
CA ALA A 214 -21.08 -25.76 0.15
C ALA A 214 -22.32 -25.84 -0.78
N SER A 215 -23.16 -26.85 -0.59
CA SER A 215 -24.42 -26.98 -1.34
C SER A 215 -25.29 -25.73 -1.18
N GLY A 216 -25.80 -25.18 -2.30
CA GLY A 216 -26.57 -23.94 -2.32
C GLY A 216 -25.73 -22.66 -2.21
N LYS A 217 -24.41 -22.76 -2.12
CA LYS A 217 -23.48 -21.65 -2.06
C LYS A 217 -22.71 -21.47 -3.38
N THR A 218 -22.11 -20.28 -3.53
CA THR A 218 -21.23 -19.98 -4.67
C THR A 218 -19.79 -19.83 -4.20
N VAL A 219 -18.85 -20.38 -4.95
CA VAL A 219 -17.41 -20.22 -4.73
C VAL A 219 -16.80 -19.41 -5.86
N ILE A 220 -16.10 -18.34 -5.51
CA ILE A 220 -15.38 -17.47 -6.45
C ILE A 220 -13.92 -17.36 -6.02
N PRO A 221 -12.97 -16.94 -6.89
CA PRO A 221 -11.64 -16.50 -6.44
C PRO A 221 -11.76 -15.36 -5.43
N GLY A 222 -10.81 -15.25 -4.53
CA GLY A 222 -10.72 -14.08 -3.64
C GLY A 222 -10.60 -12.79 -4.43
N LEU A 223 -11.21 -11.72 -3.93
CA LEU A 223 -11.16 -10.40 -4.56
C LEU A 223 -9.75 -9.83 -4.49
N ILE A 224 -9.39 -9.09 -5.52
CA ILE A 224 -8.09 -8.43 -5.68
C ILE A 224 -8.34 -6.94 -5.87
N ASP A 225 -8.06 -6.16 -4.84
CA ASP A 225 -8.13 -4.71 -4.87
C ASP A 225 -6.81 -4.16 -5.40
N ALA A 226 -6.82 -3.62 -6.62
CA ALA A 226 -5.61 -3.19 -7.31
C ALA A 226 -5.17 -1.77 -6.93
N HIS A 227 -6.04 -1.01 -6.26
CA HIS A 227 -5.73 0.34 -5.77
C HIS A 227 -6.34 0.51 -4.37
N ALA A 228 -5.66 -0.01 -3.38
CA ALA A 228 -6.04 0.03 -1.99
C ALA A 228 -5.09 0.92 -1.19
N HIS A 229 -5.59 1.60 -0.18
CA HIS A 229 -4.75 2.33 0.76
C HIS A 229 -4.82 1.73 2.16
N GLY A 230 -3.78 2.05 2.99
CA GLY A 230 -3.66 1.60 4.38
C GLY A 230 -4.86 1.97 5.25
N PRO A 231 -4.71 2.14 6.58
CA PRO A 231 -3.45 2.23 7.30
C PRO A 231 -2.82 0.86 7.61
N PHE A 232 -1.50 0.78 7.49
CA PHE A 232 -0.73 -0.41 7.91
C PHE A 232 -0.14 -0.26 9.31
N GLY A 233 0.07 0.97 9.75
CA GLY A 233 0.56 1.33 11.07
C GLY A 233 0.38 2.83 11.34
N VAL A 234 0.64 3.24 12.57
CA VAL A 234 0.56 4.64 13.02
C VAL A 234 1.89 5.00 13.69
N ASP A 235 2.46 6.16 13.37
CA ASP A 235 3.71 6.64 13.93
C ASP A 235 4.84 5.58 13.87
N GLU A 236 4.99 4.92 12.72
CA GLU A 236 5.98 3.86 12.47
C GLU A 236 5.77 2.58 13.33
N MET A 237 4.63 2.47 14.02
CA MET A 237 4.24 1.30 14.79
C MET A 237 3.20 0.48 14.07
N ASN A 238 3.46 -0.81 13.93
CA ASN A 238 2.51 -1.76 13.38
C ASN A 238 1.65 -2.35 14.50
N PRO A 239 0.31 -2.26 14.41
CA PRO A 239 -0.57 -2.85 15.40
C PRO A 239 -0.46 -4.38 15.38
N GLN A 240 -0.64 -5.01 16.54
CA GLN A 240 -0.67 -6.46 16.63
C GLN A 240 -1.87 -7.05 15.88
N VAL A 241 -2.99 -6.38 15.91
CA VAL A 241 -4.19 -6.67 15.11
C VAL A 241 -4.57 -5.41 14.35
N ASN A 242 -4.55 -5.48 13.02
CA ASN A 242 -5.03 -4.39 12.17
C ASN A 242 -6.46 -4.71 11.72
N TRP A 243 -7.43 -4.00 12.31
CA TRP A 243 -8.84 -4.24 12.01
C TRP A 243 -9.19 -3.90 10.56
N VAL A 244 -8.56 -2.91 9.94
CA VAL A 244 -8.77 -2.57 8.52
C VAL A 244 -8.38 -3.76 7.62
N GLU A 245 -7.24 -4.39 7.88
CA GLU A 245 -6.82 -5.58 7.12
C GLU A 245 -7.74 -6.77 7.37
N THR A 246 -8.14 -7.00 8.62
CA THR A 246 -9.05 -8.11 8.94
C THR A 246 -10.46 -7.90 8.40
N THR A 247 -10.96 -6.66 8.36
CA THR A 247 -12.24 -6.33 7.71
C THR A 247 -12.18 -6.59 6.21
N ASN A 248 -11.13 -6.14 5.53
CA ASN A 248 -10.93 -6.46 4.11
C ASN A 248 -10.95 -7.97 3.86
N LEU A 249 -10.25 -8.76 4.70
CA LEU A 249 -10.24 -10.21 4.57
C LEU A 249 -11.63 -10.82 4.81
N ALA A 250 -12.34 -10.40 5.87
CA ALA A 250 -13.70 -10.85 6.17
C ALA A 250 -14.67 -10.56 5.03
N MET A 251 -14.46 -9.45 4.32
CA MET A 251 -15.21 -9.04 3.13
C MET A 251 -14.69 -9.67 1.83
N GLY A 252 -13.84 -10.72 1.91
CA GLY A 252 -13.42 -11.52 0.76
C GLY A 252 -12.29 -10.92 -0.08
N VAL A 253 -11.70 -9.79 0.33
CA VAL A 253 -10.50 -9.24 -0.32
C VAL A 253 -9.30 -10.04 0.17
N THR A 254 -8.73 -10.89 -0.68
CA THR A 254 -7.59 -11.76 -0.34
C THR A 254 -6.26 -11.21 -0.81
N THR A 255 -6.27 -10.31 -1.79
CA THR A 255 -5.07 -9.64 -2.29
C THR A 255 -5.32 -8.15 -2.44
N ARG A 256 -4.34 -7.34 -2.06
CA ARG A 256 -4.37 -5.87 -2.17
C ARG A 256 -3.07 -5.35 -2.78
N HIS A 257 -3.17 -4.28 -3.53
CA HIS A 257 -2.03 -3.48 -3.96
C HIS A 257 -2.23 -2.05 -3.49
N ASP A 258 -1.30 -1.58 -2.67
CA ASP A 258 -1.28 -0.20 -2.15
C ASP A 258 -0.28 0.63 -2.96
N PRO A 259 -0.75 1.57 -3.77
CA PRO A 259 0.11 2.38 -4.62
C PRO A 259 0.73 3.59 -3.90
N SER A 260 0.50 3.78 -2.59
CA SER A 260 1.07 4.90 -1.83
C SER A 260 1.07 4.61 -0.33
N SER A 261 2.24 4.41 0.27
CA SER A 261 2.38 4.21 1.70
C SER A 261 3.79 4.52 2.18
N SER A 262 4.02 4.54 3.50
CA SER A 262 5.37 4.61 4.07
C SER A 262 6.04 3.24 4.05
N ALA A 263 7.23 3.12 3.47
CA ALA A 263 8.02 1.89 3.47
C ALA A 263 8.27 1.37 4.90
N ALA A 264 8.47 2.28 5.85
CA ALA A 264 8.75 1.94 7.26
C ALA A 264 7.60 1.20 7.95
N THR A 265 6.35 1.43 7.51
CA THR A 265 5.17 0.78 8.09
C THR A 265 4.61 -0.33 7.22
N VAL A 266 4.58 -0.14 5.89
CA VAL A 266 3.92 -1.09 5.00
C VAL A 266 4.67 -2.41 4.91
N PHE A 267 5.97 -2.41 4.63
CA PHE A 267 6.70 -3.66 4.40
C PHE A 267 6.78 -4.56 5.63
N PRO A 268 7.07 -4.07 6.87
CA PRO A 268 6.98 -4.91 8.05
C PRO A 268 5.58 -5.51 8.26
N SER A 269 4.53 -4.73 7.98
CA SER A 269 3.14 -5.22 8.02
C SER A 269 2.92 -6.39 7.05
N LEU A 270 3.34 -6.22 5.80
CA LEU A 270 3.17 -7.25 4.76
C LEU A 270 3.96 -8.53 5.06
N GLU A 271 5.16 -8.41 5.60
CA GLU A 271 6.00 -9.55 5.99
C GLU A 271 5.37 -10.34 7.14
N MET A 272 4.79 -9.68 8.14
CA MET A 272 4.07 -10.35 9.23
C MET A 272 2.85 -11.13 8.73
N VAL A 273 2.10 -10.58 7.78
CA VAL A 273 0.98 -11.29 7.14
C VAL A 273 1.47 -12.50 6.33
N ARG A 274 2.53 -12.35 5.53
CA ARG A 274 3.13 -13.46 4.76
C ARG A 274 3.66 -14.58 5.66
N ALA A 275 4.24 -14.23 6.79
CA ALA A 275 4.71 -15.19 7.77
C ALA A 275 3.55 -15.91 8.50
N GLY A 276 2.34 -15.39 8.41
CA GLY A 276 1.18 -15.88 9.17
C GLY A 276 1.17 -15.46 10.65
N MET A 277 1.98 -14.47 10.99
CA MET A 277 2.04 -13.87 12.33
C MET A 277 0.90 -12.89 12.56
N ARG A 278 0.31 -12.37 11.48
CA ARG A 278 -0.83 -11.47 11.50
C ARG A 278 -1.84 -11.87 10.44
N LEU A 279 -3.12 -11.67 10.73
CA LEU A 279 -4.21 -11.97 9.82
C LEU A 279 -4.52 -10.74 8.96
N GLY A 280 -4.64 -10.95 7.66
CA GLY A 280 -4.97 -9.91 6.68
C GLY A 280 -4.82 -10.43 5.25
N PRO A 281 -5.19 -9.62 4.25
CA PRO A 281 -4.97 -9.93 2.84
C PRO A 281 -3.48 -10.00 2.50
N ARG A 282 -3.15 -10.74 1.44
CA ARG A 282 -1.84 -10.68 0.79
C ARG A 282 -1.67 -9.31 0.15
N SER A 283 -0.94 -8.43 0.78
CA SER A 283 -0.77 -7.06 0.29
C SER A 283 0.61 -6.86 -0.36
N PHE A 284 0.65 -5.93 -1.30
CA PHE A 284 1.84 -5.42 -1.98
C PHE A 284 1.76 -3.90 -1.97
N SER A 285 2.89 -3.21 -2.06
CA SER A 285 2.91 -1.75 -2.09
C SER A 285 4.03 -1.21 -2.97
N THR A 286 3.82 0.00 -3.46
CA THR A 286 4.86 0.81 -4.09
C THR A 286 5.76 1.50 -3.07
N ALA A 287 5.38 1.49 -1.80
CA ALA A 287 5.86 2.41 -0.77
C ALA A 287 5.61 3.88 -1.17
N GLU A 288 6.53 4.80 -0.83
CA GLU A 288 6.36 6.22 -1.14
C GLU A 288 6.24 6.46 -2.64
N VAL A 289 5.39 7.41 -3.00
CA VAL A 289 5.25 7.86 -4.38
C VAL A 289 6.56 8.47 -4.91
N VAL A 290 6.83 8.33 -6.19
CA VAL A 290 7.91 9.05 -6.87
C VAL A 290 7.32 10.32 -7.44
N TYR A 291 7.58 11.47 -6.79
CA TYR A 291 6.98 12.75 -7.12
C TYR A 291 8.03 13.84 -7.25
N GLY A 292 8.25 14.33 -8.45
CA GLY A 292 9.29 15.32 -8.77
C GLY A 292 8.89 16.77 -8.52
N ALA A 293 7.69 17.05 -8.02
CA ALA A 293 7.33 18.38 -7.54
C ALA A 293 7.79 18.58 -6.10
N ARG A 294 8.16 19.80 -5.75
CA ARG A 294 8.63 20.16 -4.43
C ARG A 294 7.45 20.22 -3.45
N ALA A 295 7.18 19.10 -2.79
CA ALA A 295 6.15 18.96 -1.77
C ALA A 295 6.78 18.35 -0.50
N ALA A 296 6.39 18.86 0.67
CA ALA A 296 6.91 18.36 1.94
C ALA A 296 6.56 16.87 2.13
N GLY A 297 7.55 16.08 2.54
CA GLY A 297 7.37 14.66 2.86
C GLY A 297 7.41 13.69 1.69
N VAL A 298 7.08 14.11 0.47
CA VAL A 298 6.99 13.21 -0.70
C VAL A 298 7.89 13.59 -1.87
N TYR A 299 8.69 14.64 -1.72
CA TYR A 299 9.54 15.14 -2.80
C TYR A 299 10.67 14.16 -3.13
N ALA A 300 10.61 13.61 -4.35
CA ALA A 300 11.68 12.84 -4.98
C ALA A 300 12.33 13.70 -6.06
N GLN A 301 13.45 14.35 -5.77
CA GLN A 301 14.13 15.21 -6.74
C GLN A 301 14.59 14.37 -7.94
N ILE A 302 14.16 14.78 -9.15
CA ILE A 302 14.50 14.13 -10.42
C ILE A 302 15.00 15.21 -11.37
N ASP A 303 16.30 15.41 -11.42
CA ASP A 303 16.96 16.32 -12.34
C ASP A 303 17.50 15.57 -13.58
N GLY A 304 17.62 14.25 -13.51
CA GLY A 304 18.06 13.39 -14.60
C GLY A 304 17.76 11.90 -14.40
N PRO A 305 18.10 11.07 -15.41
CA PRO A 305 17.80 9.63 -15.39
C PRO A 305 18.41 8.86 -14.20
N GLU A 306 19.59 9.30 -13.73
CA GLU A 306 20.27 8.66 -12.59
C GLU A 306 19.52 8.92 -11.28
N ASP A 307 18.92 10.11 -11.11
CA ASP A 307 18.11 10.40 -9.92
C ASP A 307 16.88 9.49 -9.89
N ALA A 308 16.18 9.39 -11.03
CA ALA A 308 15.05 8.46 -11.16
C ALA A 308 15.46 7.02 -10.82
N LEU A 309 16.59 6.56 -11.37
CA LEU A 309 17.09 5.21 -11.12
C LEU A 309 17.41 4.98 -9.64
N ASN A 310 18.02 5.96 -8.95
CA ASN A 310 18.31 5.87 -7.53
C ASN A 310 17.04 5.74 -6.69
N HIS A 311 15.97 6.50 -6.99
CA HIS A 311 14.69 6.36 -6.30
C HIS A 311 14.07 4.97 -6.52
N ILE A 312 14.12 4.44 -7.75
CA ILE A 312 13.58 3.11 -8.04
C ILE A 312 14.37 2.01 -7.31
N ARG A 313 15.71 2.10 -7.27
CA ARG A 313 16.56 1.15 -6.54
C ARG A 313 16.33 1.21 -5.04
N ARG A 314 16.15 2.41 -4.48
CA ARG A 314 15.77 2.59 -3.08
C ARG A 314 14.49 1.83 -2.76
N LEU A 315 13.40 2.08 -3.49
CA LEU A 315 12.11 1.44 -3.27
C LEU A 315 12.20 -0.09 -3.41
N LYS A 316 12.92 -0.56 -4.43
CA LYS A 316 13.16 -1.99 -4.65
C LYS A 316 13.92 -2.63 -3.48
N ALA A 317 14.96 -1.97 -2.97
CA ALA A 317 15.75 -2.45 -1.82
C ALA A 317 14.91 -2.51 -0.53
N GLN A 318 13.92 -1.63 -0.37
CA GLN A 318 12.98 -1.64 0.74
C GLN A 318 11.91 -2.74 0.63
N GLY A 319 11.66 -3.30 -0.58
CA GLY A 319 10.71 -4.40 -0.79
C GLY A 319 9.60 -4.14 -1.80
N ALA A 320 9.61 -2.98 -2.48
CA ALA A 320 8.62 -2.67 -3.50
C ALA A 320 8.79 -3.55 -4.75
N HIS A 321 7.68 -3.99 -5.33
CA HIS A 321 7.62 -4.72 -6.60
C HIS A 321 7.12 -3.86 -7.76
N SER A 322 6.54 -2.73 -7.44
CA SER A 322 6.01 -1.70 -8.32
C SER A 322 6.37 -0.33 -7.78
N ILE A 323 6.22 0.69 -8.59
CA ILE A 323 6.42 2.08 -8.17
C ILE A 323 5.20 2.92 -8.58
N LYS A 324 4.85 3.90 -7.75
CA LYS A 324 3.86 4.93 -8.10
C LYS A 324 4.58 6.06 -8.83
N ASN A 325 4.32 6.18 -10.13
CA ASN A 325 4.74 7.35 -10.93
C ASN A 325 3.67 8.43 -10.74
N TYR A 326 3.89 9.30 -9.75
CA TYR A 326 2.90 10.28 -9.35
C TYR A 326 2.81 11.45 -10.36
N ASN A 327 1.99 12.46 -10.08
CA ASN A 327 1.73 13.62 -10.94
C ASN A 327 2.97 14.48 -11.22
N GLN A 328 3.95 13.92 -11.92
CA GLN A 328 5.20 14.61 -12.25
C GLN A 328 4.92 15.91 -13.00
N PRO A 329 5.47 17.06 -12.58
CA PRO A 329 5.18 18.34 -13.22
C PRO A 329 5.68 18.43 -14.67
N ARG A 330 6.70 17.62 -15.02
CA ARG A 330 7.28 17.59 -16.36
C ARG A 330 7.23 16.18 -16.95
N ARG A 331 6.89 16.07 -18.22
CA ARG A 331 6.79 14.78 -18.90
C ARG A 331 8.09 14.00 -18.91
N GLU A 332 9.24 14.68 -19.09
CA GLU A 332 10.53 13.99 -19.07
C GLU A 332 10.80 13.28 -17.72
N GLN A 333 10.32 13.81 -16.59
CA GLN A 333 10.43 13.13 -15.29
C GLN A 333 9.62 11.83 -15.28
N ARG A 334 8.38 11.84 -15.81
CA ARG A 334 7.56 10.63 -15.95
C ARG A 334 8.24 9.57 -16.79
N GLN A 335 8.81 9.98 -17.93
CA GLN A 335 9.55 9.09 -18.83
C GLN A 335 10.79 8.50 -18.16
N GLN A 336 11.55 9.30 -17.41
CA GLN A 336 12.72 8.84 -16.67
C GLN A 336 12.34 7.83 -15.58
N VAL A 337 11.27 8.08 -14.83
CA VAL A 337 10.74 7.17 -13.81
C VAL A 337 10.27 5.85 -14.44
N THR A 338 9.48 5.91 -15.50
CA THR A 338 9.02 4.72 -16.23
C THR A 338 10.18 3.91 -16.78
N ALA A 339 11.16 4.56 -17.42
CA ALA A 339 12.34 3.90 -17.96
C ALA A 339 13.20 3.25 -16.86
N ALA A 340 13.36 3.92 -15.72
CA ALA A 340 14.08 3.39 -14.56
C ALA A 340 13.35 2.16 -13.96
N ALA A 341 12.02 2.22 -13.85
CA ALA A 341 11.21 1.09 -13.37
C ALA A 341 11.36 -0.14 -14.29
N LEU A 342 11.25 0.05 -15.60
CA LEU A 342 11.45 -1.01 -16.59
C LEU A 342 12.86 -1.60 -16.52
N ARG A 343 13.90 -0.77 -16.39
CA ARG A 343 15.29 -1.22 -16.25
C ARG A 343 15.49 -2.10 -15.01
N GLU A 344 14.82 -1.78 -13.93
CA GLU A 344 14.89 -2.55 -12.67
C GLU A 344 13.90 -3.72 -12.62
N GLY A 345 13.11 -3.94 -13.69
CA GLY A 345 12.12 -5.02 -13.77
C GLY A 345 10.90 -4.79 -12.87
N MET A 346 10.56 -3.54 -12.62
CA MET A 346 9.43 -3.13 -11.79
C MET A 346 8.27 -2.59 -12.64
N ARG A 347 7.05 -2.72 -12.15
CA ARG A 347 5.86 -2.12 -12.75
C ARG A 347 5.80 -0.64 -12.40
N SER A 348 5.37 0.18 -13.36
CA SER A 348 5.08 1.60 -13.16
C SER A 348 3.58 1.79 -13.10
N VAL A 349 3.06 2.06 -11.92
CA VAL A 349 1.66 2.38 -11.63
C VAL A 349 1.54 3.90 -11.67
N ALA A 350 0.85 4.43 -12.69
CA ALA A 350 0.83 5.86 -12.92
C ALA A 350 -0.43 6.50 -12.35
N GLU A 351 -0.25 7.60 -11.60
CA GLU A 351 -1.35 8.45 -11.19
C GLU A 351 -1.95 9.15 -12.40
N GLY A 352 -3.24 8.91 -12.66
CA GLY A 352 -4.00 9.69 -13.62
C GLY A 352 -4.29 11.07 -13.05
N GLY A 353 -4.29 12.07 -13.91
CA GLY A 353 -4.59 13.44 -13.53
C GLY A 353 -5.94 13.89 -14.10
N SER A 354 -6.37 15.08 -13.76
CA SER A 354 -7.59 15.69 -14.30
C SER A 354 -7.41 16.28 -15.71
N LEU A 355 -6.31 15.96 -16.41
CA LEU A 355 -5.99 16.47 -17.72
C LEU A 355 -5.86 15.35 -18.76
N PHE A 356 -6.75 15.30 -19.72
CA PHE A 356 -6.78 14.27 -20.76
C PHE A 356 -5.43 14.07 -21.47
N GLY A 357 -4.79 15.14 -21.94
CA GLY A 357 -3.50 15.03 -22.62
C GLY A 357 -2.38 14.51 -21.72
N PHE A 358 -2.47 14.75 -20.41
CA PHE A 358 -1.58 14.18 -19.42
C PHE A 358 -1.72 12.66 -19.38
N ASP A 359 -2.96 12.15 -19.21
CA ASP A 359 -3.23 10.72 -19.08
C ASP A 359 -2.87 9.95 -20.37
N MET A 360 -3.19 10.51 -21.54
CA MET A 360 -2.78 9.89 -22.81
C MET A 360 -1.26 9.77 -22.92
N THR A 361 -0.50 10.72 -22.37
CA THR A 361 0.96 10.61 -22.37
C THR A 361 1.50 9.60 -21.35
N LEU A 362 0.78 9.28 -20.26
CA LEU A 362 1.14 8.17 -19.37
C LEU A 362 1.13 6.85 -20.13
N ILE A 363 0.10 6.61 -20.94
CA ILE A 363 -0.02 5.42 -21.79
C ILE A 363 1.10 5.41 -22.83
N ALA A 364 1.33 6.53 -23.54
CA ALA A 364 2.37 6.65 -24.56
C ALA A 364 3.79 6.43 -24.00
N ASP A 365 4.04 6.81 -22.76
CA ASP A 365 5.33 6.69 -22.10
C ASP A 365 5.58 5.28 -21.53
N GLY A 366 4.59 4.34 -21.66
CA GLY A 366 4.75 2.92 -21.34
C GLY A 366 4.55 2.58 -19.88
N ASN A 367 3.77 3.37 -19.14
CA ASN A 367 3.35 2.97 -17.79
C ASN A 367 2.53 1.69 -17.84
N THR A 368 2.63 0.85 -16.82
CA THR A 368 1.97 -0.45 -16.76
C THR A 368 0.47 -0.32 -16.56
N THR A 369 0.04 0.66 -15.75
CA THR A 369 -1.37 0.98 -15.48
C THR A 369 -1.58 2.48 -15.44
N VAL A 370 -2.82 2.90 -15.65
CA VAL A 370 -3.31 4.25 -15.33
C VAL A 370 -4.36 4.10 -14.24
N GLU A 371 -4.13 4.80 -13.16
CA GLU A 371 -5.01 4.85 -12.00
C GLU A 371 -5.95 6.05 -12.10
N HIS A 372 -7.13 5.93 -11.51
CA HIS A 372 -8.23 6.89 -11.59
C HIS A 372 -8.87 7.02 -12.96
N ASN A 373 -10.07 7.61 -13.00
CA ASN A 373 -10.79 7.75 -14.25
C ASN A 373 -10.19 8.83 -15.15
N LEU A 374 -10.21 8.58 -16.46
CA LEU A 374 -9.88 9.63 -17.43
C LEU A 374 -10.91 10.76 -17.34
N PRO A 375 -10.50 12.04 -17.47
CA PRO A 375 -11.40 13.20 -17.38
C PRO A 375 -12.22 13.40 -18.67
N LEU A 376 -12.90 12.37 -19.10
CA LEU A 376 -13.74 12.32 -20.30
C LEU A 376 -15.08 11.68 -20.00
N GLY A 377 -16.17 12.34 -20.40
CA GLY A 377 -17.51 11.76 -20.30
C GLY A 377 -17.79 10.64 -21.30
N VAL A 378 -17.06 10.56 -22.41
CA VAL A 378 -17.20 9.54 -23.47
C VAL A 378 -15.84 9.24 -24.08
N PHE A 379 -15.49 7.96 -24.18
CA PHE A 379 -14.32 7.51 -24.93
C PHE A 379 -14.70 7.24 -26.37
N TYR A 380 -14.10 7.98 -27.30
CA TYR A 380 -14.23 7.75 -28.71
C TYR A 380 -13.25 6.70 -29.21
N GLU A 381 -13.38 6.31 -30.46
CA GLU A 381 -12.64 5.20 -31.06
C GLU A 381 -11.12 5.36 -30.97
N ASP A 382 -10.61 6.58 -31.11
CA ASP A 382 -9.18 6.90 -30.99
C ASP A 382 -8.62 6.59 -29.60
N VAL A 383 -9.34 6.96 -28.52
CA VAL A 383 -8.96 6.64 -27.13
C VAL A 383 -9.03 5.14 -26.89
N LEU A 384 -10.14 4.50 -27.30
CA LEU A 384 -10.37 3.07 -27.10
C LEU A 384 -9.31 2.24 -27.82
N GLN A 385 -8.98 2.57 -29.07
CA GLN A 385 -7.95 1.87 -29.84
C GLN A 385 -6.57 2.10 -29.24
N PHE A 386 -6.22 3.36 -28.95
CA PHE A 386 -4.90 3.68 -28.37
C PHE A 386 -4.67 2.94 -27.06
N PHE A 387 -5.67 2.92 -26.18
CA PHE A 387 -5.57 2.22 -24.90
C PHE A 387 -5.42 0.70 -25.08
N SER A 388 -6.27 0.09 -25.91
CA SER A 388 -6.24 -1.37 -26.14
C SER A 388 -4.96 -1.84 -26.81
N GLU A 389 -4.41 -1.08 -27.76
CA GLU A 389 -3.14 -1.42 -28.45
C GLU A 389 -1.92 -1.24 -27.53
N SER A 390 -1.97 -0.33 -26.56
CA SER A 390 -0.87 -0.11 -25.61
C SER A 390 -0.69 -1.23 -24.60
N LYS A 391 -1.75 -2.03 -24.35
CA LYS A 391 -1.83 -3.05 -23.31
C LYS A 391 -1.66 -2.51 -21.87
N THR A 392 -1.82 -1.21 -21.68
CA THR A 392 -1.82 -0.58 -20.36
C THR A 392 -3.08 -1.00 -19.60
N GLY A 393 -2.96 -1.38 -18.34
CA GLY A 393 -4.09 -1.66 -17.47
C GLY A 393 -4.82 -0.38 -17.04
N TYR A 394 -6.06 -0.51 -16.58
CA TYR A 394 -6.87 0.62 -16.14
C TYR A 394 -7.59 0.32 -14.83
N THR A 395 -7.39 1.19 -13.82
CA THR A 395 -8.03 1.10 -12.51
C THR A 395 -8.78 2.40 -12.25
N PRO A 396 -10.07 2.53 -12.66
CA PRO A 396 -10.79 3.81 -12.63
C PRO A 396 -11.14 4.32 -11.24
N THR A 397 -11.02 3.51 -10.19
CA THR A 397 -11.37 3.87 -8.80
C THR A 397 -12.72 4.56 -8.69
N LEU A 398 -13.79 3.87 -9.09
CA LEU A 398 -15.13 4.44 -9.24
C LEU A 398 -15.69 5.02 -7.93
N VAL A 399 -15.23 4.51 -6.79
CA VAL A 399 -15.62 5.01 -5.45
C VAL A 399 -15.14 6.45 -5.19
N VAL A 400 -14.06 6.90 -5.87
CA VAL A 400 -13.48 8.26 -5.76
C VAL A 400 -13.37 8.94 -7.12
N THR A 401 -14.19 8.59 -8.07
CA THR A 401 -14.13 9.07 -9.45
C THR A 401 -14.27 10.59 -9.55
N TYR A 402 -13.56 11.20 -10.51
CA TYR A 402 -13.61 12.64 -10.76
C TYR A 402 -14.83 13.06 -11.58
N GLY A 403 -15.17 14.35 -11.51
CA GLY A 403 -16.17 14.99 -12.36
C GLY A 403 -17.55 15.17 -11.74
N GLY A 404 -17.75 14.79 -10.50
CA GLY A 404 -19.01 14.92 -9.75
C GLY A 404 -19.01 13.96 -8.55
N PRO A 405 -20.14 13.82 -7.84
CA PRO A 405 -20.25 12.84 -6.76
C PRO A 405 -19.88 11.44 -7.24
N ALA A 406 -19.02 10.77 -6.46
CA ALA A 406 -18.45 9.47 -6.79
C ALA A 406 -19.29 8.28 -6.28
N GLY A 407 -18.77 7.07 -6.46
CA GLY A 407 -19.42 5.84 -6.00
C GLY A 407 -19.51 5.72 -4.48
N ASP A 408 -18.51 6.23 -3.72
CA ASP A 408 -18.59 6.18 -2.25
C ASP A 408 -19.80 6.94 -1.71
N PRO A 409 -20.03 8.26 -1.99
CA PRO A 409 -21.27 8.95 -1.61
C PRO A 409 -22.53 8.27 -2.15
N TYR A 410 -22.49 7.73 -3.38
CA TYR A 410 -23.62 7.00 -3.93
C TYR A 410 -24.01 5.81 -3.03
N TRP A 411 -23.07 4.91 -2.77
CA TRP A 411 -23.35 3.68 -2.04
C TRP A 411 -23.68 3.93 -0.57
N ARG A 412 -23.03 4.92 0.08
CA ARG A 412 -23.37 5.33 1.45
C ARG A 412 -24.80 5.88 1.56
N SER A 413 -25.29 6.56 0.52
CA SER A 413 -26.65 7.11 0.52
C SER A 413 -27.71 6.07 0.12
N HIS A 414 -27.34 5.02 -0.62
CA HIS A 414 -28.26 4.00 -1.14
C HIS A 414 -28.17 2.65 -0.43
N THR A 415 -27.35 2.53 0.62
CA THR A 415 -27.22 1.31 1.42
C THR A 415 -27.14 1.66 2.91
N GLU A 416 -27.45 0.66 3.75
CA GLU A 416 -27.31 0.79 5.21
C GLU A 416 -25.97 0.21 5.67
N VAL A 417 -24.85 0.82 5.27
CA VAL A 417 -23.48 0.36 5.56
C VAL A 417 -23.27 0.08 7.03
N TRP A 418 -23.78 0.97 7.91
CA TRP A 418 -23.70 0.84 9.36
C TRP A 418 -24.43 -0.38 9.93
N ASN A 419 -25.33 -1.02 9.17
CA ASN A 419 -26.04 -2.24 9.54
C ASN A 419 -25.45 -3.50 8.91
N HIS A 420 -24.37 -3.39 8.10
CA HIS A 420 -23.79 -4.54 7.45
C HIS A 420 -23.25 -5.55 8.48
N PRO A 421 -23.67 -6.84 8.43
CA PRO A 421 -23.37 -7.81 9.50
C PRO A 421 -21.88 -8.02 9.76
N LEU A 422 -21.05 -8.06 8.72
CA LEU A 422 -19.61 -8.27 8.84
C LEU A 422 -18.89 -7.01 9.29
N LEU A 423 -19.23 -5.83 8.75
CA LEU A 423 -18.63 -4.57 9.17
C LEU A 423 -18.83 -4.32 10.66
N ARG A 424 -20.06 -4.51 11.15
CA ARG A 424 -20.37 -4.38 12.60
C ARG A 424 -19.57 -5.31 13.51
N LYS A 425 -19.02 -6.40 12.98
CA LYS A 425 -18.18 -7.33 13.74
C LYS A 425 -16.70 -6.99 13.69
N HIS A 426 -16.25 -6.42 12.59
CA HIS A 426 -14.83 -6.25 12.31
C HIS A 426 -14.36 -4.79 12.36
N GLU A 427 -15.27 -3.84 12.46
CA GLU A 427 -14.96 -2.42 12.59
C GLU A 427 -15.38 -1.86 13.94
N PRO A 428 -14.60 -0.93 14.53
CA PRO A 428 -15.03 -0.22 15.72
C PRO A 428 -16.27 0.63 15.38
N ALA A 429 -17.29 0.55 16.21
CA ALA A 429 -18.54 1.28 15.97
C ALA A 429 -18.33 2.81 15.82
N SER A 430 -17.32 3.36 16.48
CA SER A 430 -16.96 4.77 16.35
C SER A 430 -16.50 5.13 14.92
N ALA A 431 -15.73 4.26 14.25
CA ALA A 431 -15.31 4.49 12.87
C ALA A 431 -16.49 4.30 11.89
N LEU A 432 -17.20 3.18 12.00
CA LEU A 432 -18.33 2.84 11.12
C LEU A 432 -19.47 3.88 11.20
N VAL A 433 -19.81 4.36 12.40
CA VAL A 433 -20.84 5.39 12.56
C VAL A 433 -20.34 6.75 12.09
N ALA A 434 -19.10 7.13 12.41
CA ALA A 434 -18.56 8.44 12.01
C ALA A 434 -18.50 8.57 10.48
N ALA A 435 -18.02 7.54 9.78
CA ALA A 435 -17.93 7.52 8.33
C ALA A 435 -19.32 7.63 7.64
N ASN A 436 -20.39 7.20 8.30
CA ASN A 436 -21.73 7.13 7.73
C ASN A 436 -22.75 8.14 8.34
N ALA A 437 -22.33 8.96 9.31
CA ALA A 437 -23.22 9.91 10.00
C ALA A 437 -23.69 11.07 9.12
N ARG A 438 -22.86 11.50 8.17
CA ARG A 438 -23.17 12.56 7.21
C ARG A 438 -22.99 12.01 5.79
N ARG A 439 -24.10 11.78 5.11
CA ARG A 439 -24.12 11.24 3.76
C ARG A 439 -24.35 12.37 2.76
N GLU A 440 -23.55 12.41 1.73
CA GLU A 440 -23.77 13.26 0.59
C GLU A 440 -24.90 12.68 -0.26
N ILE A 441 -25.88 13.49 -0.59
CA ILE A 441 -27.04 13.08 -1.42
C ILE A 441 -27.13 14.04 -2.58
N ALA A 442 -27.14 13.50 -3.78
CA ALA A 442 -27.27 14.24 -5.02
C ALA A 442 -28.36 13.62 -5.91
N PRO A 443 -28.88 14.35 -6.92
CA PRO A 443 -29.69 13.74 -7.95
C PRO A 443 -28.95 12.59 -8.64
N GLU A 444 -29.69 11.53 -9.02
CA GLU A 444 -29.12 10.33 -9.66
C GLU A 444 -28.20 10.64 -10.85
N ALA A 445 -28.57 11.64 -11.66
CA ALA A 445 -27.82 12.05 -12.85
C ALA A 445 -26.52 12.82 -12.55
N ASP A 446 -26.27 13.20 -11.31
CA ASP A 446 -25.07 13.95 -10.93
C ASP A 446 -23.92 13.03 -10.54
N TYR A 447 -24.22 11.78 -10.14
CA TYR A 447 -23.20 10.78 -9.82
C TYR A 447 -22.42 10.37 -11.08
N ARG A 448 -21.12 10.12 -10.95
CA ARG A 448 -20.22 9.85 -12.07
C ARG A 448 -19.62 8.44 -12.10
N ASP A 449 -19.86 7.66 -11.09
CA ASP A 449 -19.34 6.30 -11.03
C ASP A 449 -19.86 5.41 -12.16
N ASP A 450 -21.15 5.49 -12.51
CA ASP A 450 -21.75 4.70 -13.60
C ASP A 450 -21.34 5.19 -15.00
N ASP A 451 -21.18 6.50 -15.20
CA ASP A 451 -20.68 7.05 -16.46
C ASP A 451 -19.25 6.56 -16.72
N ASN A 452 -18.36 6.68 -15.72
CA ASN A 452 -16.97 6.22 -15.82
C ASN A 452 -16.89 4.69 -15.93
N ALA A 453 -17.75 3.95 -15.22
CA ALA A 453 -17.86 2.50 -15.34
C ALA A 453 -18.29 2.06 -16.74
N ARG A 454 -19.18 2.81 -17.40
CA ARG A 454 -19.61 2.55 -18.78
C ARG A 454 -18.45 2.65 -19.76
N GLU A 455 -17.60 3.64 -19.58
CA GLU A 455 -16.41 3.82 -20.41
C GLU A 455 -15.34 2.74 -20.13
N ALA A 456 -15.14 2.38 -18.87
CA ALA A 456 -14.30 1.27 -18.47
C ALA A 456 -14.77 -0.07 -19.05
N ALA A 457 -16.09 -0.30 -19.12
CA ALA A 457 -16.66 -1.49 -19.75
C ALA A 457 -16.32 -1.61 -21.24
N LYS A 458 -16.25 -0.48 -21.97
CA LYS A 458 -15.82 -0.47 -23.38
C LYS A 458 -14.35 -0.91 -23.51
N LEU A 459 -13.48 -0.45 -22.61
CA LEU A 459 -12.06 -0.86 -22.58
C LEU A 459 -11.92 -2.35 -22.24
N ALA A 460 -12.64 -2.84 -21.22
CA ALA A 460 -12.62 -4.24 -20.83
C ALA A 460 -13.02 -5.17 -22.00
N ARG A 461 -14.06 -4.81 -22.74
CA ARG A 461 -14.52 -5.56 -23.93
C ARG A 461 -13.56 -5.52 -25.10
N ARG A 462 -12.56 -4.62 -25.09
CA ARG A 462 -11.42 -4.58 -26.03
C ARG A 462 -10.18 -5.30 -25.51
N GLY A 463 -10.27 -5.95 -24.34
CA GLY A 463 -9.18 -6.71 -23.76
C GLY A 463 -8.19 -5.92 -22.93
N VAL A 464 -8.50 -4.67 -22.58
CA VAL A 464 -7.74 -3.92 -21.57
C VAL A 464 -8.01 -4.57 -20.20
N PRO A 465 -6.98 -4.89 -19.41
CA PRO A 465 -7.19 -5.33 -18.02
C PRO A 465 -7.77 -4.16 -17.19
N VAL A 466 -9.08 -4.24 -16.93
CA VAL A 466 -9.77 -3.27 -16.06
C VAL A 466 -9.86 -3.87 -14.66
N SER A 467 -9.45 -3.10 -13.66
CA SER A 467 -9.34 -3.54 -12.27
C SER A 467 -10.28 -2.75 -11.36
N ILE A 468 -10.66 -3.36 -10.22
CA ILE A 468 -11.26 -2.60 -9.12
C ILE A 468 -10.17 -1.86 -8.34
N GLY A 469 -10.54 -0.71 -7.76
CA GLY A 469 -9.69 0.07 -6.87
C GLY A 469 -10.54 0.73 -5.78
N ALA A 470 -10.62 0.09 -4.61
CA ALA A 470 -11.46 0.56 -3.49
C ALA A 470 -10.87 1.79 -2.76
N HIS A 471 -9.66 2.19 -3.11
CA HIS A 471 -8.99 3.43 -2.69
C HIS A 471 -8.88 3.64 -1.17
N GLY A 472 -9.01 2.57 -0.39
CA GLY A 472 -8.99 2.69 1.07
C GLY A 472 -10.24 3.36 1.68
N GLN A 473 -11.32 3.51 0.92
CA GLN A 473 -12.59 4.06 1.40
C GLN A 473 -13.19 3.17 2.52
N GLU A 474 -14.41 2.73 2.50
CA GLU A 474 -14.92 1.84 3.57
C GLU A 474 -14.24 0.46 3.47
N PRO A 475 -13.52 -0.03 4.52
CA PRO A 475 -12.77 -1.27 4.45
C PRO A 475 -13.60 -2.48 4.00
N GLY A 476 -13.09 -3.17 2.99
CA GLY A 476 -13.72 -4.36 2.43
C GLY A 476 -14.95 -4.10 1.58
N ILE A 477 -15.95 -3.36 2.07
CA ILE A 477 -17.20 -3.15 1.31
C ILE A 477 -16.98 -2.25 0.09
N ALA A 478 -16.03 -1.33 0.11
CA ALA A 478 -15.73 -0.49 -1.04
C ALA A 478 -15.26 -1.30 -2.26
N ALA A 479 -14.60 -2.45 -2.08
CA ALA A 479 -14.30 -3.36 -3.18
C ALA A 479 -15.57 -3.94 -3.84
N HIS A 480 -16.63 -4.15 -3.07
CA HIS A 480 -17.94 -4.55 -3.62
C HIS A 480 -18.64 -3.38 -4.30
N TRP A 481 -18.49 -2.16 -3.77
CA TRP A 481 -19.03 -0.96 -4.42
C TRP A 481 -18.41 -0.74 -5.81
N GLU A 482 -17.14 -1.01 -5.99
CA GLU A 482 -16.49 -1.03 -7.31
C GLU A 482 -17.18 -2.01 -8.26
N LEU A 483 -17.40 -3.27 -7.81
CA LEU A 483 -18.11 -4.28 -8.60
C LEU A 483 -19.53 -3.84 -8.95
N TRP A 484 -20.24 -3.26 -7.99
CA TRP A 484 -21.62 -2.81 -8.17
C TRP A 484 -21.70 -1.60 -9.10
N SER A 485 -20.75 -0.66 -9.01
CA SER A 485 -20.63 0.48 -9.92
C SER A 485 -20.32 0.02 -11.35
N PHE A 486 -19.46 -0.98 -11.55
CA PHE A 486 -19.24 -1.56 -12.87
C PHE A 486 -20.52 -2.12 -13.48
N VAL A 487 -21.33 -2.84 -12.70
CA VAL A 487 -22.63 -3.37 -13.20
C VAL A 487 -23.62 -2.23 -13.44
N ARG A 488 -23.66 -1.23 -12.57
CA ARG A 488 -24.47 -0.01 -12.76
C ARG A 488 -24.09 0.72 -14.07
N GLY A 489 -22.80 0.72 -14.44
CA GLY A 489 -22.29 1.25 -15.71
C GLY A 489 -22.48 0.31 -16.92
N GLY A 490 -23.10 -0.88 -16.75
CA GLY A 490 -23.48 -1.77 -17.83
C GLY A 490 -22.54 -2.96 -18.10
N MET A 491 -21.61 -3.28 -17.19
CA MET A 491 -20.97 -4.59 -17.18
C MET A 491 -21.97 -5.66 -16.76
N THR A 492 -21.81 -6.88 -17.29
CA THR A 492 -22.47 -8.04 -16.70
C THR A 492 -21.85 -8.37 -15.35
N PRO A 493 -22.57 -9.05 -14.43
CA PRO A 493 -21.97 -9.48 -13.15
C PRO A 493 -20.67 -10.27 -13.31
N VAL A 494 -20.57 -11.11 -14.36
CA VAL A 494 -19.35 -11.89 -14.64
C VAL A 494 -18.19 -10.97 -15.09
N GLU A 495 -18.45 -9.97 -15.95
CA GLU A 495 -17.43 -8.98 -16.34
C GLU A 495 -16.92 -8.21 -15.11
N ALA A 496 -17.80 -7.77 -14.21
CA ALA A 496 -17.42 -7.07 -12.98
C ALA A 496 -16.61 -7.99 -12.03
N LEU A 497 -17.06 -9.23 -11.81
CA LEU A 497 -16.28 -10.20 -11.00
C LEU A 497 -14.89 -10.47 -11.61
N ARG A 498 -14.77 -10.51 -12.92
CA ARG A 498 -13.46 -10.61 -13.59
C ARG A 498 -12.58 -9.41 -13.29
N ALA A 499 -13.15 -8.19 -13.34
CA ALA A 499 -12.41 -6.98 -12.97
C ALA A 499 -11.89 -7.04 -11.53
N GLY A 500 -12.68 -7.58 -10.58
CA GLY A 500 -12.30 -7.77 -9.18
C GLY A 500 -11.43 -9.00 -8.90
N THR A 501 -11.05 -9.79 -9.91
CA THR A 501 -10.29 -11.04 -9.71
C THR A 501 -9.18 -11.18 -10.75
N ILE A 502 -9.44 -11.88 -11.86
CA ILE A 502 -8.39 -12.25 -12.84
C ILE A 502 -7.82 -11.04 -13.59
N GLU A 503 -8.63 -10.02 -13.89
CA GLU A 503 -8.12 -8.85 -14.60
C GLU A 503 -7.26 -7.96 -13.68
N SER A 504 -7.66 -7.78 -12.41
CA SER A 504 -6.79 -7.18 -11.37
C SER A 504 -5.48 -7.95 -11.21
N ALA A 505 -5.54 -9.30 -11.18
CA ALA A 505 -4.34 -10.12 -11.11
C ALA A 505 -3.41 -9.91 -12.31
N ARG A 506 -3.96 -9.80 -13.53
CA ARG A 506 -3.20 -9.52 -14.77
C ARG A 506 -2.58 -8.14 -14.76
N SER A 507 -3.35 -7.14 -14.38
CA SER A 507 -2.90 -5.75 -14.25
C SER A 507 -1.69 -5.64 -13.32
N LEU A 508 -1.73 -6.36 -12.20
CA LEU A 508 -0.65 -6.39 -11.21
C LEU A 508 0.46 -7.40 -11.52
N GLY A 509 0.25 -8.33 -12.49
CA GLY A 509 1.20 -9.39 -12.85
C GLY A 509 1.23 -10.58 -11.91
N TYR A 510 0.14 -10.84 -11.19
CA TYR A 510 0.00 -11.95 -10.24
C TYR A 510 -0.90 -13.08 -10.76
N ASP A 511 -1.36 -13.01 -12.01
CA ASP A 511 -2.31 -13.93 -12.63
C ASP A 511 -1.83 -15.38 -12.72
N LYS A 512 -0.54 -15.63 -12.57
CA LYS A 512 0.02 -16.99 -12.49
C LYS A 512 -0.29 -17.66 -11.14
N ASP A 513 -0.48 -16.90 -10.08
CA ASP A 513 -0.65 -17.41 -8.72
C ASP A 513 -2.04 -17.18 -8.13
N VAL A 514 -2.77 -16.15 -8.56
CA VAL A 514 -4.10 -15.77 -8.00
C VAL A 514 -5.07 -15.32 -9.11
N GLY A 515 -6.30 -14.97 -8.74
CA GLY A 515 -7.31 -14.35 -9.60
C GLY A 515 -8.22 -15.33 -10.34
N SER A 516 -7.92 -16.63 -10.33
CA SER A 516 -8.83 -17.67 -10.87
C SER A 516 -8.65 -18.98 -10.10
N LEU A 517 -9.69 -19.83 -10.09
CA LEU A 517 -9.63 -21.15 -9.49
C LEU A 517 -9.12 -22.16 -10.50
N GLU A 518 -7.81 -22.37 -10.50
CA GLU A 518 -7.12 -23.28 -11.42
C GLU A 518 -6.07 -24.12 -10.70
N PRO A 519 -5.86 -25.37 -11.10
CA PRO A 519 -4.79 -26.21 -10.53
C PRO A 519 -3.43 -25.50 -10.55
N GLY A 520 -2.73 -25.55 -9.43
CA GLY A 520 -1.42 -24.92 -9.23
C GLY A 520 -1.45 -23.51 -8.67
N LYS A 521 -2.56 -22.77 -8.77
CA LYS A 521 -2.70 -21.46 -8.14
C LYS A 521 -2.90 -21.56 -6.64
N LEU A 522 -2.65 -20.45 -5.94
CA LEU A 522 -2.90 -20.34 -4.50
C LEU A 522 -4.39 -20.52 -4.22
N ALA A 523 -4.68 -21.18 -3.12
CA ALA A 523 -6.04 -21.37 -2.65
C ALA A 523 -6.49 -20.11 -1.88
N ASP A 524 -6.76 -19.06 -2.66
CA ASP A 524 -7.34 -17.79 -2.23
C ASP A 524 -8.75 -17.71 -2.86
N LEU A 525 -9.79 -17.92 -2.07
CA LEU A 525 -11.16 -18.02 -2.54
C LEU A 525 -12.18 -17.54 -1.51
N VAL A 526 -13.39 -17.28 -1.96
CA VAL A 526 -14.52 -16.85 -1.15
C VAL A 526 -15.70 -17.79 -1.37
N VAL A 527 -16.36 -18.17 -0.27
CA VAL A 527 -17.64 -18.92 -0.28
C VAL A 527 -18.76 -17.95 0.07
N LEU A 528 -19.70 -17.78 -0.84
CA LEU A 528 -20.82 -16.85 -0.75
C LEU A 528 -22.12 -17.60 -0.47
N ASP A 529 -23.00 -17.01 0.34
CA ASP A 529 -24.34 -17.53 0.63
C ASP A 529 -25.32 -17.37 -0.52
N ALA A 530 -24.98 -16.56 -1.53
CA ALA A 530 -25.81 -16.31 -2.70
C ALA A 530 -24.97 -16.21 -3.98
N ASP A 531 -25.60 -16.22 -5.14
CA ASP A 531 -24.93 -16.21 -6.45
C ASP A 531 -24.71 -14.79 -6.99
N PRO A 532 -23.45 -14.28 -7.00
CA PRO A 532 -23.14 -12.96 -7.52
C PRO A 532 -23.21 -12.88 -9.05
N THR A 533 -23.29 -14.00 -9.76
CA THR A 533 -23.47 -14.01 -11.23
C THR A 533 -24.89 -13.71 -11.65
N GLN A 534 -25.87 -13.90 -10.74
CA GLN A 534 -27.28 -13.54 -10.94
C GLN A 534 -27.56 -12.10 -10.51
N ASP A 535 -27.01 -11.71 -9.38
CA ASP A 535 -27.08 -10.34 -8.84
C ASP A 535 -25.75 -10.00 -8.19
N ILE A 536 -25.06 -9.01 -8.72
CA ILE A 536 -23.74 -8.61 -8.21
C ILE A 536 -23.79 -8.16 -6.74
N ARG A 537 -24.96 -7.73 -6.24
CA ARG A 537 -25.17 -7.37 -4.84
C ARG A 537 -25.00 -8.55 -3.88
N ASN A 538 -24.98 -9.77 -4.41
CA ASN A 538 -24.67 -10.97 -3.65
C ASN A 538 -23.16 -11.15 -3.39
N SER A 539 -22.31 -10.34 -3.96
CA SER A 539 -20.85 -10.42 -3.77
C SER A 539 -20.44 -10.18 -2.31
N ASP A 540 -21.22 -9.42 -1.52
CA ASP A 540 -20.96 -9.12 -0.11
C ASP A 540 -21.53 -10.18 0.87
N LYS A 541 -22.24 -11.20 0.38
CA LYS A 541 -22.86 -12.27 1.20
C LYS A 541 -21.85 -13.36 1.55
N ILE A 542 -20.79 -13.00 2.26
CA ILE A 542 -19.64 -13.86 2.50
C ILE A 542 -19.88 -14.76 3.71
N ALA A 543 -19.83 -16.06 3.48
CA ALA A 543 -19.88 -17.07 4.53
C ALA A 543 -18.49 -17.42 5.04
N LYS A 544 -17.53 -17.66 4.11
CA LYS A 544 -16.16 -18.02 4.45
C LYS A 544 -15.16 -17.42 3.46
N VAL A 545 -13.96 -17.20 3.94
CA VAL A 545 -12.83 -16.76 3.14
C VAL A 545 -11.65 -17.71 3.34
N MET A 546 -11.00 -18.06 2.24
CA MET A 546 -9.76 -18.83 2.28
C MET A 546 -8.62 -17.97 1.73
N ILE A 547 -7.53 -17.90 2.47
CA ILE A 547 -6.29 -17.27 2.04
C ILE A 547 -5.10 -18.19 2.34
N ASN A 548 -4.23 -18.35 1.37
CA ASN A 548 -3.06 -19.23 1.47
C ASN A 548 -3.42 -20.65 1.93
N GLY A 549 -4.58 -21.16 1.48
CA GLY A 549 -5.11 -22.48 1.84
C GLY A 549 -5.73 -22.59 3.24
N ARG A 550 -5.74 -21.54 4.04
CA ARG A 550 -6.35 -21.48 5.37
C ARG A 550 -7.77 -20.95 5.26
N LEU A 551 -8.73 -21.74 5.74
CA LEU A 551 -10.16 -21.42 5.68
C LEU A 551 -10.62 -20.74 6.96
N TYR A 552 -11.26 -19.60 6.84
CA TYR A 552 -11.79 -18.80 7.94
C TYR A 552 -13.29 -18.61 7.80
N ASP A 553 -14.00 -18.65 8.91
CA ASP A 553 -15.37 -18.17 9.01
C ASP A 553 -15.39 -16.65 8.92
N ALA A 554 -16.18 -16.08 8.01
CA ALA A 554 -16.13 -14.64 7.74
C ALA A 554 -16.59 -13.79 8.93
N ALA A 555 -17.53 -14.30 9.74
CA ALA A 555 -18.08 -13.56 10.87
C ALA A 555 -17.15 -13.51 12.08
N THR A 556 -16.31 -14.51 12.28
CA THR A 556 -15.43 -14.63 13.46
C THR A 556 -13.95 -14.52 13.12
N LEU A 557 -13.58 -14.76 11.87
CA LEU A 557 -12.21 -14.94 11.39
C LEU A 557 -11.44 -16.02 12.17
N ASN A 558 -12.16 -16.98 12.74
CA ASN A 558 -11.55 -18.19 13.27
C ASN A 558 -11.28 -19.19 12.15
N GLU A 559 -10.14 -19.84 12.21
CA GLU A 559 -9.78 -20.87 11.24
C GLU A 559 -10.59 -22.15 11.49
N GLU A 560 -11.05 -22.77 10.40
CA GLU A 560 -11.83 -24.00 10.40
C GLU A 560 -11.28 -25.00 9.37
N LEU A 561 -11.43 -26.28 9.64
CA LEU A 561 -11.02 -27.42 8.79
C LEU A 561 -9.51 -27.50 8.47
N THR A 562 -8.85 -26.39 8.24
CA THR A 562 -7.43 -26.31 7.87
C THR A 562 -6.52 -26.10 9.08
N GLY A 563 -7.11 -25.73 10.19
CA GLY A 563 -6.47 -25.46 11.48
C GLY A 563 -7.52 -25.06 12.52
N SER A 564 -7.05 -24.51 13.64
CA SER A 564 -7.91 -24.10 14.76
C SER A 564 -7.50 -22.74 15.35
N ALA A 565 -6.77 -21.92 14.58
CA ALA A 565 -6.33 -20.61 15.03
C ALA A 565 -7.55 -19.72 15.30
N LYS A 566 -7.49 -18.98 16.39
CA LYS A 566 -8.50 -18.00 16.75
C LYS A 566 -7.98 -16.61 16.39
N ARG A 567 -8.87 -15.76 15.89
CA ARG A 567 -8.55 -14.34 15.73
C ARG A 567 -8.24 -13.74 17.11
N PRO A 568 -7.15 -12.99 17.27
CA PRO A 568 -6.95 -12.20 18.49
C PRO A 568 -8.07 -11.16 18.66
N ALA A 569 -8.42 -10.87 19.91
CA ALA A 569 -9.46 -9.88 20.22
C ALA A 569 -9.08 -8.50 19.67
N TYR A 570 -10.06 -7.76 19.21
CA TYR A 570 -9.89 -6.34 18.88
C TYR A 570 -9.77 -5.53 20.18
N TRP A 571 -9.14 -4.37 20.10
CA TRP A 571 -8.95 -3.51 21.28
C TRP A 571 -10.25 -2.99 21.91
N TRP A 572 -11.36 -2.99 21.15
CA TRP A 572 -12.68 -2.58 21.61
C TRP A 572 -13.57 -3.74 22.10
N GLU A 573 -13.14 -4.97 21.93
CA GLU A 573 -13.83 -6.13 22.49
C GLU A 573 -13.49 -6.22 23.97
N GLY A 574 -14.47 -6.04 24.85
CA GLY A 574 -14.31 -6.21 26.28
C GLY A 574 -13.95 -7.64 26.68
N LYS A 575 -13.60 -7.86 27.96
CA LYS A 575 -13.21 -9.17 28.49
C LYS A 575 -14.28 -10.26 28.28
N ASP A 576 -15.54 -9.86 28.08
CA ASP A 576 -16.69 -10.74 27.86
C ASP A 576 -17.16 -10.75 26.39
N GLY A 577 -16.38 -10.20 25.45
CA GLY A 577 -16.72 -10.17 24.02
C GLY A 577 -17.78 -9.13 23.64
N GLU A 578 -18.21 -8.28 24.55
CA GLU A 578 -19.05 -7.13 24.27
C GLU A 578 -18.19 -5.94 23.81
N ALA A 579 -18.63 -5.29 22.74
CA ALA A 579 -17.95 -4.11 22.24
C ALA A 579 -18.00 -2.98 23.27
N ASP A 580 -16.85 -2.58 23.79
CA ASP A 580 -16.74 -1.40 24.62
C ASP A 580 -16.80 -0.13 23.74
N TYR A 581 -17.98 0.47 23.66
CA TYR A 581 -18.23 1.68 22.87
C TYR A 581 -17.67 2.96 23.51
N ALA A 582 -17.11 2.87 24.70
CA ALA A 582 -16.41 3.96 25.35
C ALA A 582 -14.95 4.03 24.88
N GLY A 583 -14.74 4.32 23.59
CA GLY A 583 -13.42 4.73 23.11
C GLY A 583 -13.00 6.06 23.73
N PRO A 584 -11.70 6.35 23.86
CA PRO A 584 -11.24 7.61 24.39
C PRO A 584 -11.82 8.75 23.56
N SER A 585 -12.54 9.63 24.22
CA SER A 585 -13.01 10.88 23.65
C SER A 585 -11.78 11.73 23.30
N GLY A 586 -11.48 11.87 22.03
CA GLY A 586 -10.49 12.82 21.53
C GLY A 586 -9.21 12.18 21.00
N GLY A 587 -9.21 11.89 19.76
CA GLY A 587 -8.09 11.56 18.92
C GLY A 587 -8.64 11.13 17.58
N GLY A 588 -9.07 12.10 16.77
CA GLY A 588 -9.45 11.81 15.40
C GLY A 588 -8.25 11.14 14.71
N ASN A 589 -8.33 9.83 14.49
CA ASN A 589 -7.60 9.22 13.41
C ASN A 589 -8.16 9.85 12.13
N THR A 590 -7.58 10.96 11.72
CA THR A 590 -7.63 11.36 10.35
C THR A 590 -6.94 10.22 9.60
N VAL A 591 -7.73 9.31 9.04
CA VAL A 591 -7.34 8.65 7.82
C VAL A 591 -6.87 9.82 6.96
N HIS A 592 -5.59 9.90 6.64
CA HIS A 592 -5.15 10.76 5.57
C HIS A 592 -5.81 10.19 4.30
N ALA A 593 -7.07 10.59 4.06
CA ALA A 593 -7.50 10.76 2.70
C ALA A 593 -6.48 11.72 2.09
N ASP A 594 -5.94 11.39 0.94
CA ASP A 594 -5.09 12.29 0.19
C ASP A 594 -5.76 13.67 0.19
N GLN A 595 -5.24 14.60 1.00
CA GLN A 595 -5.68 16.00 1.04
C GLN A 595 -5.00 16.77 -0.08
N ASP A 596 -4.92 16.18 -1.27
CA ASP A 596 -4.30 16.83 -2.42
C ASP A 596 -5.20 16.84 -3.67
N ASP A 597 -6.53 16.78 -3.48
CA ASP A 597 -7.47 17.05 -4.57
C ASP A 597 -8.15 18.42 -4.38
N GLY A 598 -7.34 19.50 -4.47
CA GLY A 598 -7.78 20.87 -4.58
C GLY A 598 -7.08 21.57 -5.75
#